data_7fefbe89534762dc6fe4c2d2ec4980f9
#
_entry.id   7fefbe89534762dc6fe4c2d2ec4980f9
#
_cell.length_a   1.000
_cell.length_b   1.000
_cell.length_c   1.000
_cell.angle_alpha   90.00
_cell.angle_beta   90.00
_cell.angle_gamma   90.00
#
_symmetry.space_group_name_H-M   'P 1'
#
loop_
_entity.id
_entity.type
_entity.pdbx_description
1 polymer ?
#
loop_
_entity_poly.entity_id
_entity_poly.type
_entity_poly.pdbx_seq_one_letter_code
_entity_poly.pdbx_strand_id
1 'polypeptide(L)'
;MNVPVLIPTYNPTERIIEVVRSLISAGFERLIIVDDGSRPECSPIFAALADMPQCTLLHHDVNRGKGRGLKTGFAYILEHMPECSGVVTTDDDGQHSPEDILRCAEKMEQSGRAVLGARDFTGDDVPPRS
;
A
#
# COMPACT_ATOMS: atom_id res chain seq x y z
N MET A 1 5.45 13.94 4.16
CA MET A 1 6.36 12.80 4.07
C MET A 1 6.39 12.27 2.66
N ASN A 2 7.57 12.05 2.11
CA ASN A 2 7.72 11.69 0.70
C ASN A 2 7.86 10.18 0.51
N VAL A 3 7.01 9.42 1.20
CA VAL A 3 7.00 7.96 1.11
C VAL A 3 5.55 7.51 0.99
N PRO A 4 5.13 7.03 -0.18
CA PRO A 4 3.78 6.49 -0.32
C PRO A 4 3.65 5.13 0.33
N VAL A 5 2.42 4.78 0.71
CA VAL A 5 2.09 3.47 1.23
C VAL A 5 1.34 2.70 0.14
N LEU A 6 1.79 1.48 -0.12
CA LEU A 6 1.18 0.63 -1.14
C LEU A 6 0.43 -0.49 -0.44
N ILE A 7 -0.85 -0.64 -0.75
CA ILE A 7 -1.72 -1.62 -0.11
C ILE A 7 -2.38 -2.47 -1.20
N PRO A 8 -1.85 -3.67 -1.47
CA PRO A 8 -2.55 -4.60 -2.35
C PRO A 8 -3.71 -5.23 -1.60
N THR A 9 -4.85 -5.39 -2.24
CA THR A 9 -6.02 -5.93 -1.59
C THR A 9 -6.85 -6.78 -2.54
N TYR A 10 -7.53 -7.77 -1.96
CA TYR A 10 -8.45 -8.63 -2.70
C TYR A 10 -9.62 -8.96 -1.79
N ASN A 11 -10.82 -8.61 -2.24
CA ASN A 11 -12.05 -8.80 -1.47
C ASN A 11 -11.92 -8.23 -0.06
N PRO A 12 -11.60 -6.93 0.07
CA PRO A 12 -11.37 -6.34 1.39
C PRO A 12 -12.66 -6.25 2.19
N THR A 13 -12.49 -6.11 3.51
CA THR A 13 -13.61 -5.77 4.39
C THR A 13 -13.50 -4.28 4.71
N GLU A 14 -14.45 -3.80 5.52
CA GLU A 14 -14.43 -2.40 5.94
C GLU A 14 -13.18 -2.05 6.76
N ARG A 15 -12.47 -3.04 7.23
CA ARG A 15 -11.24 -2.80 7.98
C ARG A 15 -10.22 -2.00 7.20
N ILE A 16 -10.18 -2.16 5.87
CA ILE A 16 -9.24 -1.40 5.06
C ILE A 16 -9.50 0.12 5.19
N ILE A 17 -10.75 0.52 5.36
CA ILE A 17 -11.07 1.94 5.53
C ILE A 17 -10.45 2.45 6.82
N GLU A 18 -10.52 1.67 7.89
CA GLU A 18 -9.91 2.06 9.16
C GLU A 18 -8.39 2.12 9.07
N VAL A 19 -7.80 1.16 8.38
CA VAL A 19 -6.35 1.14 8.16
C VAL A 19 -5.91 2.41 7.42
N VAL A 20 -6.61 2.74 6.35
CA VAL A 20 -6.28 3.91 5.55
C VAL A 20 -6.43 5.20 6.37
N ARG A 21 -7.52 5.33 7.12
CA ARG A 21 -7.72 6.51 7.95
C ARG A 21 -6.62 6.65 9.00
N SER A 22 -6.21 5.54 9.59
CA SER A 22 -5.13 5.55 10.57
C SER A 22 -3.82 6.03 9.97
N LEU A 23 -3.54 5.59 8.76
CA LEU A 23 -2.32 6.02 8.06
C LEU A 23 -2.35 7.49 7.71
N ILE A 24 -3.50 7.98 7.26
CA ILE A 24 -3.66 9.40 6.99
C ILE A 24 -3.45 10.21 8.26
N SER A 25 -4.01 9.75 9.37
CA SER A 25 -3.84 10.42 10.66
C SER A 25 -2.38 10.41 11.12
N ALA A 26 -1.62 9.39 10.74
CA ALA A 26 -0.21 9.32 11.09
C ALA A 26 0.67 10.23 10.25
N GLY A 27 0.13 10.80 9.17
CA GLY A 27 0.86 11.77 8.36
C GLY A 27 1.17 11.35 6.94
N PHE A 28 0.71 10.19 6.52
CA PHE A 28 0.92 9.76 5.15
C PHE A 28 -0.01 10.54 4.22
N GLU A 29 0.54 11.01 3.12
CA GLU A 29 -0.19 11.85 2.19
C GLU A 29 -0.60 11.13 0.93
N ARG A 30 0.01 9.98 0.65
CA ARG A 30 -0.27 9.23 -0.57
C ARG A 30 -0.37 7.75 -0.26
N LEU A 31 -1.51 7.19 -0.58
CA LEU A 31 -1.77 5.76 -0.39
C LEU A 31 -2.22 5.20 -1.72
N ILE A 32 -1.49 4.17 -2.18
CA ILE A 32 -1.78 3.52 -3.45
C ILE A 32 -2.42 2.19 -3.12
N ILE A 33 -3.68 2.02 -3.49
CA ILE A 33 -4.43 0.82 -3.17
C ILE A 33 -4.67 0.07 -4.48
N VAL A 34 -4.19 -1.16 -4.56
CA VAL A 34 -4.35 -1.98 -5.76
C VAL A 34 -5.42 -3.02 -5.49
N ASP A 35 -6.53 -2.88 -6.20
CA ASP A 35 -7.64 -3.84 -6.15
C ASP A 35 -7.34 -4.96 -7.13
N ASP A 36 -7.06 -6.13 -6.61
CA ASP A 36 -6.63 -7.26 -7.41
C ASP A 36 -7.83 -8.09 -7.87
N GLY A 37 -8.77 -7.44 -8.53
CA GLY A 37 -9.92 -8.14 -9.11
C GLY A 37 -10.95 -8.55 -8.07
N SER A 38 -11.22 -7.68 -7.09
CA SER A 38 -12.19 -7.97 -6.05
C SER A 38 -13.60 -8.09 -6.61
N ARG A 39 -14.45 -8.80 -5.86
CA ARG A 39 -15.83 -9.01 -6.26
C ARG A 39 -16.62 -7.71 -6.23
N PRO A 40 -17.68 -7.61 -7.04
CA PRO A 40 -18.50 -6.38 -7.09
C PRO A 40 -19.08 -5.97 -5.73
N GLU A 41 -19.27 -6.91 -4.83
CA GLU A 41 -19.77 -6.61 -3.50
C GLU A 41 -18.87 -5.69 -2.71
N CYS A 42 -17.59 -5.60 -3.09
CA CYS A 42 -16.64 -4.71 -2.44
C CYS A 42 -16.69 -3.28 -2.99
N SER A 43 -17.50 -3.01 -4.00
CA SER A 43 -17.58 -1.69 -4.61
C SER A 43 -17.83 -0.55 -3.62
N PRO A 44 -18.72 -0.69 -2.62
CA PRO A 44 -18.92 0.40 -1.68
C PRO A 44 -17.67 0.73 -0.87
N ILE A 45 -16.86 -0.27 -0.58
CA ILE A 45 -15.61 -0.07 0.15
C ILE A 45 -14.66 0.75 -0.69
N PHE A 46 -14.49 0.39 -1.97
CA PHE A 46 -13.61 1.14 -2.86
C PHE A 46 -14.13 2.53 -3.14
N ALA A 47 -15.45 2.71 -3.19
CA ALA A 47 -16.02 4.04 -3.35
C ALA A 47 -15.68 4.94 -2.17
N ALA A 48 -15.75 4.40 -0.95
CA ALA A 48 -15.37 5.16 0.23
C ALA A 48 -13.88 5.55 0.22
N LEU A 49 -13.03 4.64 -0.25
CA LEU A 49 -11.60 4.94 -0.35
C LEU A 49 -11.35 5.98 -1.43
N ALA A 50 -12.07 5.92 -2.53
CA ALA A 50 -11.89 6.87 -3.63
C ALA A 50 -12.27 8.30 -3.23
N ASP A 51 -13.13 8.45 -2.22
CA ASP A 51 -13.51 9.77 -1.73
C ASP A 51 -12.39 10.45 -0.94
N MET A 52 -11.37 9.71 -0.54
CA MET A 52 -10.26 10.26 0.22
C MET A 52 -9.20 10.79 -0.74
N PRO A 53 -8.87 12.09 -0.67
CA PRO A 53 -7.94 12.67 -1.64
C PRO A 53 -6.54 12.08 -1.59
N GLN A 54 -6.16 11.48 -0.46
CA GLN A 54 -4.84 10.86 -0.33
C GLN A 54 -4.75 9.51 -1.04
N CYS A 55 -5.89 8.91 -1.39
CA CYS A 55 -5.92 7.56 -1.94
C CYS A 55 -5.94 7.58 -3.45
N THR A 56 -5.17 6.68 -4.04
CA THR A 56 -5.22 6.39 -5.47
C THR A 56 -5.58 4.92 -5.61
N LEU A 57 -6.61 4.64 -6.39
CA LEU A 57 -7.05 3.26 -6.60
C LEU A 57 -6.61 2.77 -7.96
N LEU A 58 -6.02 1.58 -7.98
CA LEU A 58 -5.67 0.88 -9.21
C LEU A 58 -6.42 -0.44 -9.21
N HIS A 59 -6.95 -0.84 -10.36
CA HIS A 59 -7.81 -2.02 -10.44
C HIS A 59 -7.28 -3.00 -11.47
N HIS A 60 -7.30 -4.27 -11.11
CA HIS A 60 -7.11 -5.35 -12.08
C HIS A 60 -8.48 -5.89 -12.49
N ASP A 61 -8.60 -6.32 -13.74
CA ASP A 61 -9.84 -6.91 -14.23
C ASP A 61 -10.15 -8.23 -13.54
N VAL A 62 -9.10 -8.99 -13.25
CA VAL A 62 -9.22 -10.30 -12.61
C VAL A 62 -8.13 -10.42 -11.56
N ASN A 63 -8.30 -11.38 -10.67
CA ASN A 63 -7.30 -11.65 -9.64
C ASN A 63 -6.02 -12.16 -10.30
N ARG A 64 -4.92 -11.48 -10.02
CA ARG A 64 -3.61 -11.84 -10.58
C ARG A 64 -2.58 -12.19 -9.51
N GLY A 65 -2.98 -12.12 -8.24
CA GLY A 65 -2.11 -12.43 -7.12
C GLY A 65 -1.45 -11.21 -6.52
N LYS A 66 -1.04 -11.37 -5.26
CA LYS A 66 -0.46 -10.27 -4.50
C LYS A 66 0.83 -9.74 -5.14
N GLY A 67 1.66 -10.64 -5.68
CA GLY A 67 2.90 -10.21 -6.32
C GLY A 67 2.65 -9.30 -7.52
N ARG A 68 1.61 -9.59 -8.30
CA ARG A 68 1.27 -8.75 -9.43
C ARG A 68 0.70 -7.42 -8.95
N GLY A 69 -0.06 -7.44 -7.86
CA GLY A 69 -0.56 -6.22 -7.26
C GLY A 69 0.56 -5.30 -6.82
N LEU A 70 1.59 -5.86 -6.21
CA LEU A 70 2.77 -5.08 -5.82
C LEU A 70 3.47 -4.50 -7.03
N LYS A 71 3.63 -5.28 -8.10
CA LYS A 71 4.26 -4.79 -9.32
C LYS A 71 3.48 -3.64 -9.94
N THR A 72 2.16 -3.77 -9.98
CA THR A 72 1.30 -2.72 -10.51
C THR A 72 1.48 -1.43 -9.72
N GLY A 73 1.49 -1.54 -8.39
CA GLY A 73 1.67 -0.38 -7.53
C GLY A 73 3.04 0.25 -7.68
N PHE A 74 4.09 -0.56 -7.73
CA PHE A 74 5.44 -0.04 -7.91
C PHE A 74 5.60 0.65 -9.26
N ALA A 75 5.03 0.08 -10.32
CA ALA A 75 5.10 0.71 -11.64
C ALA A 75 4.41 2.07 -11.62
N TYR A 76 3.25 2.16 -10.99
CA TYR A 76 2.55 3.43 -10.86
C TYR A 76 3.40 4.46 -10.12
N ILE A 77 4.01 4.05 -9.01
CA ILE A 77 4.80 4.97 -8.19
C ILE A 77 6.03 5.44 -8.96
N LEU A 78 6.71 4.54 -9.65
CA LEU A 78 7.88 4.92 -10.44
C LEU A 78 7.52 5.90 -11.54
N GLU A 79 6.34 5.74 -12.12
CA GLU A 79 5.91 6.61 -13.22
C GLU A 79 5.43 7.96 -12.73
N HIS A 80 4.70 7.98 -11.63
CA HIS A 80 4.01 9.19 -11.17
C HIS A 80 4.68 9.89 -9.98
N MET A 81 5.56 9.19 -9.28
CA MET A 81 6.21 9.72 -8.09
C MET A 81 7.71 9.41 -8.09
N PRO A 82 8.43 9.80 -9.15
CA PRO A 82 9.84 9.41 -9.26
C PRO A 82 10.72 10.04 -8.18
N GLU A 83 10.26 11.11 -7.54
CA GLU A 83 11.04 11.79 -6.52
C GLU A 83 10.80 11.26 -5.12
N CYS A 84 9.97 10.23 -4.96
CA CYS A 84 9.72 9.71 -3.61
C CYS A 84 10.96 9.00 -3.07
N SER A 85 11.09 8.99 -1.73
CA SER A 85 12.24 8.41 -1.06
C SER A 85 12.21 6.88 -1.04
N GLY A 86 11.05 6.29 -1.22
CA GLY A 86 10.87 4.86 -1.18
C GLY A 86 9.40 4.54 -1.08
N VAL A 87 9.07 3.28 -0.86
CA VAL A 87 7.69 2.82 -0.77
C VAL A 87 7.56 1.89 0.42
N VAL A 88 6.53 2.08 1.23
CA VAL A 88 6.18 1.15 2.30
C VAL A 88 4.98 0.34 1.84
N THR A 89 5.05 -0.99 1.99
CA THR A 89 3.90 -1.83 1.71
C THR A 89 3.30 -2.32 3.01
N THR A 90 1.99 -2.49 3.04
CA THR A 90 1.33 -3.05 4.20
C THR A 90 0.09 -3.81 3.75
N ASP A 91 -0.41 -4.67 4.63
CA ASP A 91 -1.62 -5.41 4.35
C ASP A 91 -2.85 -4.56 4.69
N ASP A 92 -4.00 -5.00 4.17
CA ASP A 92 -5.26 -4.30 4.36
C ASP A 92 -5.96 -4.70 5.65
N ASP A 93 -5.39 -5.60 6.44
CA ASP A 93 -6.03 -6.13 7.64
C ASP A 93 -5.60 -5.46 8.94
N GLY A 94 -4.67 -4.53 8.87
CA GLY A 94 -4.26 -3.79 10.06
C GLY A 94 -3.32 -4.54 10.98
N GLN A 95 -2.60 -5.52 10.48
CA GLN A 95 -1.65 -6.27 11.31
C GLN A 95 -0.52 -5.42 11.85
N HIS A 96 -0.16 -4.38 11.13
CA HIS A 96 0.90 -3.48 11.56
C HIS A 96 0.31 -2.16 12.01
N SER A 97 0.83 -1.62 13.11
CA SER A 97 0.34 -0.34 13.61
C SER A 97 0.80 0.79 12.71
N PRO A 98 0.04 1.89 12.63
CA PRO A 98 0.50 3.05 11.86
C PRO A 98 1.84 3.59 12.33
N GLU A 99 2.12 3.48 13.64
CA GLU A 99 3.40 3.93 14.18
C GLU A 99 4.57 3.13 13.64
N ASP A 100 4.39 1.82 13.48
CA ASP A 100 5.45 0.98 12.92
C ASP A 100 5.68 1.31 11.46
N ILE A 101 4.60 1.53 10.72
CA ILE A 101 4.69 1.89 9.32
C ILE A 101 5.38 3.24 9.16
N LEU A 102 5.05 4.18 10.02
CA LEU A 102 5.65 5.50 10.02
C LEU A 102 7.15 5.41 10.29
N ARG A 103 7.55 4.55 11.22
CA ARG A 103 8.96 4.36 11.54
C ARG A 103 9.74 3.84 10.35
N CYS A 104 9.16 2.89 9.60
CA CYS A 104 9.76 2.40 8.38
C CYS A 104 9.95 3.51 7.37
N ALA A 105 8.92 4.34 7.19
CA ALA A 105 8.97 5.44 6.23
C ALA A 105 10.03 6.46 6.61
N GLU A 106 10.14 6.77 7.89
CA GLU A 106 11.14 7.72 8.36
C GLU A 106 12.56 7.22 8.11
N LYS A 107 12.76 5.92 8.30
CA LYS A 107 14.07 5.33 8.01
C LYS A 107 14.41 5.42 6.54
N MET A 108 13.44 5.23 5.67
CA MET A 108 13.66 5.39 4.24
C MET A 108 14.10 6.79 3.89
N GLU A 109 13.41 7.77 4.46
CA GLU A 109 13.76 9.17 4.18
C GLU A 109 15.15 9.51 4.67
N GLN A 110 15.52 9.00 5.84
CA GLN A 110 16.83 9.28 6.41
C GLN A 110 17.96 8.61 5.65
N SER A 111 17.73 7.37 5.22
CA SER A 111 18.78 6.60 4.56
C SER A 111 18.90 6.89 3.07
N GLY A 112 17.83 7.41 2.47
CA GLY A 112 17.78 7.58 1.03
C GLY A 112 17.70 6.28 0.28
N ARG A 113 17.34 5.20 0.94
CA ARG A 113 17.26 3.88 0.33
C ARG A 113 15.87 3.34 0.44
N ALA A 114 15.40 2.71 -0.62
CA ALA A 114 14.10 2.07 -0.62
C ALA A 114 14.13 0.85 0.29
N VAL A 115 13.18 0.78 1.23
CA VAL A 115 13.00 -0.37 2.09
C VAL A 115 11.57 -0.83 1.87
N LEU A 116 11.39 -2.11 1.57
CA LEU A 116 10.08 -2.63 1.31
C LEU A 116 9.40 -3.02 2.60
N GLY A 117 8.32 -2.34 2.89
CA GLY A 117 7.35 -2.83 3.81
C GLY A 117 7.59 -2.61 5.27
N ALA A 118 6.49 -2.49 5.98
CA ALA A 118 6.45 -2.61 7.40
C ALA A 118 6.59 -4.07 7.82
N ARG A 119 6.19 -4.96 6.93
CA ARG A 119 6.37 -6.36 7.16
C ARG A 119 7.82 -6.73 6.93
N ASP A 120 8.29 -7.70 7.65
CA ASP A 120 9.66 -8.16 7.51
C ASP A 120 9.78 -9.02 6.26
N PHE A 121 10.44 -8.49 5.28
CA PHE A 121 10.66 -9.23 4.05
C PHE A 121 12.02 -9.89 4.01
N THR A 122 12.72 -9.95 5.12
CA THR A 122 14.01 -10.60 5.11
C THR A 122 13.82 -12.08 5.00
N GLY A 123 14.72 -12.70 4.32
CA GLY A 123 14.81 -14.13 4.25
C GLY A 123 13.55 -14.80 3.86
N ASP A 124 12.83 -15.19 4.85
CA ASP A 124 11.74 -16.08 4.64
C ASP A 124 10.60 -15.50 3.94
N ASP A 125 10.33 -14.25 4.19
CA ASP A 125 9.15 -13.65 3.65
C ASP A 125 9.35 -13.18 2.25
N VAL A 126 10.58 -13.01 1.87
CA VAL A 126 10.87 -12.57 0.53
C VAL A 126 10.93 -13.75 -0.35
N PRO A 127 10.04 -13.88 -1.29
CA PRO A 127 10.15 -14.95 -2.22
C PRO A 127 11.40 -14.74 -3.00
N PRO A 128 12.23 -15.67 -2.98
CA PRO A 128 13.52 -15.46 -3.50
C PRO A 128 13.49 -15.11 -4.93
N ARG A 129 12.50 -15.52 -5.55
CA ARG A 129 12.52 -15.37 -6.81
C ARG A 129 11.49 -14.71 -7.36
N SER A 130 10.82 -14.45 -6.62
CA SER A 130 9.74 -13.92 -7.18
C SER A 130 9.84 -12.77 -7.91
#